data_1d630872423f1f1490b9feb3ac020d54
#
_entry.id   1d630872423f1f1490b9feb3ac020d54
#
_cell.length_a   1.000
_cell.length_b   1.000
_cell.length_c   1.000
_cell.angle_alpha   90.00
_cell.angle_beta   90.00
_cell.angle_gamma   90.00
#
_symmetry.space_group_name_H-M   'P 1'
#
loop_
_entity.id
_entity.type
_entity.pdbx_description
1 polymer ?
#
loop_
_entity_poly.entity_id
_entity_poly.type
_entity_poly.pdbx_seq_one_letter_code
_entity_poly.pdbx_strand_id
1 'polypeptide(L)'
;MAGVFDRLVGQDSVESELTAAAVAARDGVASSAMTHSWLFTGPPGSGRSVAALCFAAALQCTAEGTPGCGQCHACTTTMAGTHGDVRRVIPEGLSIGTKEMREIVQVAARRPSTGRWQVVLIEDADRLTEAAGNVLLKVVEEPPERTVFLLCAPSVDPEDISVTLRSRCRHIPLVTPSVEAIARVLRESDGMPSEQAEWAASVSGGHVGRARRLATDEQARTRRTRALSLVSAVARPASAYAAGDELVKSAEEEAKQVSSERDERERDELATALGAGGTGKGAASATRGSAGVLKDLERRQKSRATRTSRDALDRALIDVAGLYRDALALRFGTTGRTVTFTHPDLSAEIRDLADEVPPEGLLRSIEAVLACREALDLNVKPRFAIAAMVAGLIAARAA
;
A
#
# COMPACT_ATOMS: atom_id res chain seq x y z
N MET A 1 -26.74 10.20 -4.62
CA MET A 1 -26.41 8.94 -3.91
C MET A 1 -24.99 8.58 -4.31
N ALA A 2 -24.12 8.36 -3.34
CA ALA A 2 -22.69 8.17 -3.56
C ALA A 2 -22.41 6.87 -4.30
N GLY A 3 -21.81 6.94 -5.50
CA GLY A 3 -21.34 5.79 -6.26
C GLY A 3 -20.03 5.22 -5.68
N VAL A 4 -19.58 4.07 -6.17
CA VAL A 4 -18.31 3.48 -5.72
C VAL A 4 -17.12 4.38 -6.07
N PHE A 5 -17.20 5.13 -7.16
CA PHE A 5 -16.12 6.00 -7.64
C PHE A 5 -15.96 7.29 -6.83
N ASP A 6 -16.96 7.70 -6.03
CA ASP A 6 -16.82 8.84 -5.10
C ASP A 6 -15.70 8.64 -4.06
N ARG A 7 -15.16 7.42 -3.96
CA ARG A 7 -13.98 7.10 -3.15
C ARG A 7 -12.66 7.50 -3.82
N LEU A 8 -12.68 7.83 -5.12
CA LEU A 8 -11.51 8.27 -5.87
C LEU A 8 -11.28 9.75 -5.64
N VAL A 9 -10.21 10.09 -4.97
CA VAL A 9 -9.90 11.46 -4.59
C VAL A 9 -9.05 12.11 -5.68
N GLY A 10 -9.60 13.09 -6.41
CA GLY A 10 -8.87 13.84 -7.43
C GLY A 10 -8.50 13.02 -8.67
N GLN A 11 -9.33 12.04 -9.06
CA GLN A 11 -9.07 11.10 -10.17
C GLN A 11 -10.19 11.13 -11.23
N ASP A 12 -10.70 12.29 -11.58
CA ASP A 12 -11.90 12.45 -12.44
C ASP A 12 -11.75 11.79 -13.82
N SER A 13 -10.56 11.85 -14.43
CA SER A 13 -10.27 11.19 -15.71
C SER A 13 -10.29 9.66 -15.59
N VAL A 14 -9.76 9.12 -14.50
CA VAL A 14 -9.76 7.69 -14.21
C VAL A 14 -11.19 7.20 -13.98
N GLU A 15 -11.99 7.93 -13.22
CA GLU A 15 -13.40 7.63 -13.00
C GLU A 15 -14.17 7.55 -14.31
N SER A 16 -14.01 8.56 -15.19
CA SER A 16 -14.67 8.60 -16.49
C SER A 16 -14.29 7.39 -17.36
N GLU A 17 -13.01 7.03 -17.41
CA GLU A 17 -12.51 5.91 -18.19
C GLU A 17 -13.02 4.56 -17.65
N LEU A 18 -12.98 4.34 -16.36
CA LEU A 18 -13.44 3.10 -15.72
C LEU A 18 -14.96 2.95 -15.82
N THR A 19 -15.70 4.05 -15.72
CA THR A 19 -17.15 4.06 -15.92
C THR A 19 -17.51 3.68 -17.36
N ALA A 20 -16.85 4.25 -18.36
CA ALA A 20 -17.05 3.90 -19.76
C ALA A 20 -16.75 2.43 -20.04
N ALA A 21 -15.70 1.88 -19.45
CA ALA A 21 -15.35 0.47 -19.55
C ALA A 21 -16.41 -0.44 -18.90
N ALA A 22 -16.92 -0.06 -17.72
CA ALA A 22 -17.96 -0.83 -17.03
C ALA A 22 -19.29 -0.81 -17.77
N VAL A 23 -19.65 0.31 -18.42
CA VAL A 23 -20.82 0.39 -19.32
C VAL A 23 -20.66 -0.56 -20.51
N ALA A 24 -19.52 -0.49 -21.21
CA ALA A 24 -19.22 -1.36 -22.34
C ALA A 24 -19.25 -2.85 -21.96
N ALA A 25 -18.74 -3.21 -20.78
CA ALA A 25 -18.75 -4.55 -20.23
C ALA A 25 -20.17 -5.07 -19.92
N ARG A 26 -21.09 -4.17 -19.53
CA ARG A 26 -22.49 -4.49 -19.26
C ARG A 26 -23.28 -4.72 -20.53
N ASP A 27 -23.11 -3.84 -21.51
CA ASP A 27 -23.91 -3.83 -22.73
C ASP A 27 -23.51 -4.93 -23.73
N GLY A 28 -22.40 -5.62 -23.46
CA GLY A 28 -21.89 -6.69 -24.32
C GLY A 28 -21.43 -6.19 -25.70
N VAL A 29 -21.28 -4.89 -25.86
CA VAL A 29 -20.78 -4.28 -27.09
C VAL A 29 -19.28 -4.55 -27.16
N ALA A 30 -18.82 -5.13 -28.26
CA ALA A 30 -17.40 -5.25 -28.58
C ALA A 30 -16.82 -3.82 -28.77
N SER A 31 -16.42 -3.20 -27.69
CA SER A 31 -15.91 -1.84 -27.63
C SER A 31 -14.44 -1.89 -27.19
N SER A 32 -13.62 -1.03 -27.79
CA SER A 32 -12.23 -0.85 -27.34
C SER A 32 -12.12 -0.31 -25.91
N ALA A 33 -13.24 0.08 -25.29
CA ALA A 33 -13.27 0.58 -23.93
C ALA A 33 -13.04 -0.52 -22.87
N MET A 34 -13.47 -1.77 -23.11
CA MET A 34 -13.29 -2.88 -22.17
C MET A 34 -12.19 -3.84 -22.64
N THR A 35 -11.33 -4.24 -21.71
CA THR A 35 -10.31 -5.26 -21.88
C THR A 35 -10.26 -6.16 -20.66
N HIS A 36 -9.60 -7.32 -20.78
CA HIS A 36 -9.50 -8.33 -19.73
C HIS A 36 -8.35 -8.07 -18.75
N SER A 37 -7.43 -7.15 -19.04
CA SER A 37 -6.26 -6.87 -18.17
C SER A 37 -6.00 -5.37 -18.06
N TRP A 38 -5.85 -4.92 -16.83
CA TRP A 38 -5.68 -3.51 -16.47
C TRP A 38 -4.48 -3.35 -15.54
N LEU A 39 -3.71 -2.29 -15.73
CA LEU A 39 -2.58 -1.93 -14.90
C LEU A 39 -2.79 -0.52 -14.33
N PHE A 40 -3.05 -0.46 -13.03
CA PHE A 40 -3.19 0.77 -12.27
C PHE A 40 -1.84 1.17 -11.71
N THR A 41 -1.30 2.32 -12.10
CA THR A 41 -0.04 2.82 -11.58
C THR A 41 -0.19 4.18 -10.93
N GLY A 42 0.76 4.54 -10.08
CA GLY A 42 0.83 5.81 -9.41
C GLY A 42 1.59 5.71 -8.09
N PRO A 43 2.03 6.82 -7.52
CA PRO A 43 2.79 6.82 -6.27
C PRO A 43 1.98 6.22 -5.11
N PRO A 44 2.63 5.79 -4.02
CA PRO A 44 1.95 5.33 -2.82
C PRO A 44 0.90 6.34 -2.35
N GLY A 45 -0.31 5.86 -2.10
CA GLY A 45 -1.42 6.72 -1.68
C GLY A 45 -2.28 7.33 -2.78
N SER A 46 -1.90 7.20 -4.06
CA SER A 46 -2.70 7.69 -5.21
C SER A 46 -4.07 7.01 -5.35
N GLY A 47 -4.30 5.88 -4.66
CA GLY A 47 -5.60 5.19 -4.68
C GLY A 47 -5.70 4.03 -5.68
N ARG A 48 -4.59 3.47 -6.15
CA ARG A 48 -4.54 2.34 -7.11
C ARG A 48 -5.49 1.19 -6.74
N SER A 49 -5.31 0.63 -5.55
CA SER A 49 -6.15 -0.48 -5.06
C SER A 49 -7.61 -0.07 -4.88
N VAL A 50 -7.86 1.19 -4.52
CA VAL A 50 -9.23 1.73 -4.42
C VAL A 50 -9.87 1.82 -5.80
N ALA A 51 -9.15 2.37 -6.80
CA ALA A 51 -9.63 2.47 -8.18
C ALA A 51 -9.95 1.09 -8.77
N ALA A 52 -9.02 0.14 -8.61
CA ALA A 52 -9.22 -1.24 -9.08
C ALA A 52 -10.41 -1.91 -8.37
N LEU A 53 -10.59 -1.70 -7.06
CA LEU A 53 -11.73 -2.24 -6.31
C LEU A 53 -13.07 -1.58 -6.71
N CYS A 54 -13.09 -0.27 -6.93
CA CYS A 54 -14.25 0.45 -7.45
C CYS A 54 -14.63 -0.06 -8.85
N PHE A 55 -13.64 -0.28 -9.70
CA PHE A 55 -13.87 -0.86 -11.02
C PHE A 55 -14.42 -2.29 -10.95
N ALA A 56 -13.85 -3.13 -10.07
CA ALA A 56 -14.39 -4.46 -9.81
C ALA A 56 -15.87 -4.42 -9.36
N ALA A 57 -16.22 -3.49 -8.47
CA ALA A 57 -17.59 -3.29 -8.02
C ALA A 57 -18.51 -2.79 -9.15
N ALA A 58 -18.02 -1.90 -10.02
CA ALA A 58 -18.77 -1.43 -11.17
C ALA A 58 -19.03 -2.56 -12.19
N LEU A 59 -18.06 -3.46 -12.44
CA LEU A 59 -18.21 -4.64 -13.29
C LEU A 59 -19.26 -5.62 -12.75
N GLN A 60 -19.39 -5.74 -11.43
CA GLN A 60 -20.38 -6.61 -10.78
C GLN A 60 -21.73 -5.93 -10.55
N CYS A 61 -21.84 -4.63 -10.76
CA CYS A 61 -23.04 -3.86 -10.42
C CYS A 61 -24.29 -4.37 -11.17
N THR A 62 -25.36 -4.64 -10.42
CA THR A 62 -26.64 -5.15 -10.93
C THR A 62 -27.73 -4.08 -11.04
N ALA A 63 -27.47 -2.86 -10.54
CA ALA A 63 -28.44 -1.77 -10.59
C ALA A 63 -28.61 -1.24 -12.02
N GLU A 64 -29.80 -0.73 -12.32
CA GLU A 64 -30.06 0.04 -13.54
C GLU A 64 -29.31 1.39 -13.53
N GLY A 65 -29.05 1.96 -14.72
CA GLY A 65 -28.29 3.20 -14.87
C GLY A 65 -26.79 2.98 -14.88
N THR A 66 -26.02 3.97 -14.41
CA THR A 66 -24.55 3.94 -14.42
C THR A 66 -24.00 2.83 -13.51
N PRO A 67 -23.08 1.96 -13.99
CA PRO A 67 -22.47 0.92 -13.17
C PRO A 67 -21.69 1.48 -11.99
N GLY A 68 -21.72 0.76 -10.85
CA GLY A 68 -21.02 1.20 -9.65
C GLY A 68 -21.90 2.03 -8.70
N CYS A 69 -23.18 1.69 -8.58
CA CYS A 69 -24.14 2.42 -7.72
C CYS A 69 -23.77 2.47 -6.23
N GLY A 70 -22.85 1.63 -5.73
CA GLY A 70 -22.42 1.60 -4.34
C GLY A 70 -23.39 0.97 -3.34
N GLN A 71 -24.63 0.64 -3.75
CA GLN A 71 -25.72 0.23 -2.85
C GLN A 71 -26.26 -1.17 -3.13
N CYS A 72 -26.19 -1.67 -4.37
CA CYS A 72 -26.63 -3.02 -4.67
C CYS A 72 -25.75 -4.05 -3.97
N HIS A 73 -26.29 -5.26 -3.74
CA HIS A 73 -25.59 -6.33 -3.04
C HIS A 73 -24.20 -6.63 -3.64
N ALA A 74 -24.10 -6.64 -4.97
CA ALA A 74 -22.83 -6.88 -5.66
C ALA A 74 -21.79 -5.75 -5.37
N CYS A 75 -22.17 -4.47 -5.40
CA CYS A 75 -21.28 -3.38 -5.05
C CYS A 75 -20.85 -3.44 -3.59
N THR A 76 -21.80 -3.64 -2.66
CA THR A 76 -21.50 -3.64 -1.22
C THR A 76 -20.59 -4.81 -0.83
N THR A 77 -20.86 -6.01 -1.32
CA THR A 77 -20.03 -7.21 -1.06
C THR A 77 -18.65 -7.12 -1.72
N THR A 78 -18.55 -6.55 -2.95
CA THR A 78 -17.24 -6.31 -3.57
C THR A 78 -16.42 -5.31 -2.77
N MET A 79 -17.01 -4.18 -2.39
CA MET A 79 -16.31 -3.17 -1.59
C MET A 79 -15.91 -3.66 -0.19
N ALA A 80 -16.70 -4.59 0.38
CA ALA A 80 -16.38 -5.26 1.64
C ALA A 80 -15.35 -6.41 1.48
N GLY A 81 -14.99 -6.80 0.24
CA GLY A 81 -14.06 -7.90 -0.03
C GLY A 81 -14.65 -9.30 0.19
N THR A 82 -15.99 -9.42 0.20
CA THR A 82 -16.72 -10.69 0.45
C THR A 82 -17.44 -11.25 -0.75
N HIS A 83 -17.33 -10.60 -1.93
CA HIS A 83 -17.96 -11.07 -3.16
C HIS A 83 -17.27 -12.34 -3.69
N GLY A 84 -18.03 -13.44 -3.92
CA GLY A 84 -17.49 -14.75 -4.27
C GLY A 84 -16.65 -14.78 -5.56
N ASP A 85 -16.98 -13.95 -6.53
CA ASP A 85 -16.30 -13.88 -7.83
C ASP A 85 -15.27 -12.75 -7.94
N VAL A 86 -14.94 -12.08 -6.82
CA VAL A 86 -13.89 -11.04 -6.75
C VAL A 86 -12.79 -11.50 -5.79
N ARG A 87 -11.66 -11.90 -6.34
CA ARG A 87 -10.50 -12.32 -5.57
C ARG A 87 -9.51 -11.17 -5.40
N ARG A 88 -9.41 -10.64 -4.18
CA ARG A 88 -8.32 -9.72 -3.80
C ARG A 88 -7.11 -10.51 -3.37
N VAL A 89 -5.97 -10.20 -3.98
CA VAL A 89 -4.66 -10.76 -3.66
C VAL A 89 -3.85 -9.66 -3.00
N ILE A 90 -3.68 -9.80 -1.69
CA ILE A 90 -2.82 -8.95 -0.89
C ILE A 90 -1.68 -9.84 -0.42
N PRO A 91 -0.42 -9.61 -0.86
CA PRO A 91 0.68 -10.46 -0.47
C PRO A 91 0.82 -10.50 1.06
N GLU A 92 0.92 -11.70 1.62
CA GLU A 92 1.17 -11.84 3.06
C GLU A 92 2.63 -11.56 3.43
N GLY A 93 3.54 -11.77 2.47
CA GLY A 93 4.97 -11.54 2.62
C GLY A 93 5.51 -10.43 1.74
N LEU A 94 6.82 -10.45 1.55
CA LEU A 94 7.54 -9.46 0.75
C LEU A 94 7.45 -9.72 -0.75
N SER A 95 7.02 -10.92 -1.17
CA SER A 95 6.84 -11.29 -2.57
C SER A 95 5.69 -12.25 -2.77
N ILE A 96 5.14 -12.27 -3.99
CA ILE A 96 4.14 -13.24 -4.46
C ILE A 96 4.88 -14.32 -5.23
N GLY A 97 4.86 -15.54 -4.70
CA GLY A 97 5.58 -16.67 -5.29
C GLY A 97 4.76 -17.45 -6.34
N THR A 98 5.46 -18.33 -7.06
CA THR A 98 4.86 -19.16 -8.13
C THR A 98 3.73 -20.05 -7.64
N LYS A 99 3.84 -20.60 -6.42
CA LYS A 99 2.80 -21.47 -5.85
C LYS A 99 1.49 -20.71 -5.64
N GLU A 100 1.58 -19.56 -4.99
CA GLU A 100 0.45 -18.66 -4.74
C GLU A 100 -0.20 -18.22 -6.07
N MET A 101 0.63 -17.81 -7.05
CA MET A 101 0.13 -17.39 -8.34
C MET A 101 -0.60 -18.52 -9.09
N ARG A 102 -0.13 -19.76 -9.01
CA ARG A 102 -0.85 -20.90 -9.61
C ARG A 102 -2.22 -21.12 -8.99
N GLU A 103 -2.34 -20.98 -7.67
CA GLU A 103 -3.63 -21.06 -6.95
C GLU A 103 -4.59 -19.95 -7.40
N ILE A 104 -4.07 -18.72 -7.58
CA ILE A 104 -4.83 -17.57 -8.08
C ILE A 104 -5.33 -17.83 -9.50
N VAL A 105 -4.48 -18.31 -10.39
CA VAL A 105 -4.82 -18.64 -11.78
C VAL A 105 -5.88 -19.76 -11.84
N GLN A 106 -5.80 -20.77 -10.99
CA GLN A 106 -6.83 -21.82 -10.91
C GLN A 106 -8.21 -21.25 -10.50
N VAL A 107 -8.24 -20.27 -9.59
CA VAL A 107 -9.49 -19.59 -9.23
C VAL A 107 -9.98 -18.72 -10.39
N ALA A 108 -9.09 -18.00 -11.05
CA ALA A 108 -9.41 -17.17 -12.21
C ALA A 108 -10.01 -17.95 -13.40
N ALA A 109 -9.63 -19.22 -13.55
CA ALA A 109 -10.13 -20.09 -14.59
C ALA A 109 -11.59 -20.58 -14.34
N ARG A 110 -12.15 -20.31 -13.18
CA ARG A 110 -13.55 -20.68 -12.88
C ARG A 110 -14.50 -19.68 -13.53
N ARG A 111 -15.67 -20.18 -13.96
CA ARG A 111 -16.76 -19.29 -14.38
C ARG A 111 -17.30 -18.52 -13.17
N PRO A 112 -17.70 -17.25 -13.33
CA PRO A 112 -18.38 -16.52 -12.25
C PRO A 112 -19.64 -17.29 -11.81
N SER A 113 -19.87 -17.33 -10.49
CA SER A 113 -20.97 -18.10 -9.88
C SER A 113 -22.15 -17.23 -9.48
N THR A 114 -21.90 -16.02 -9.03
CA THR A 114 -22.90 -15.06 -8.53
C THR A 114 -22.90 -13.76 -9.31
N GLY A 115 -21.75 -13.36 -9.82
CA GLY A 115 -21.54 -12.12 -10.55
C GLY A 115 -21.50 -12.31 -12.06
N ARG A 116 -21.21 -11.21 -12.76
CA ARG A 116 -21.06 -11.21 -14.22
C ARG A 116 -19.63 -11.53 -14.64
N TRP A 117 -18.65 -11.23 -13.80
CA TRP A 117 -17.24 -11.32 -14.09
C TRP A 117 -16.48 -12.04 -12.95
N GLN A 118 -15.53 -12.88 -13.33
CA GLN A 118 -14.50 -13.34 -12.42
C GLN A 118 -13.42 -12.24 -12.38
N VAL A 119 -13.19 -11.62 -11.22
CA VAL A 119 -12.22 -10.53 -11.08
C VAL A 119 -11.08 -10.95 -10.17
N VAL A 120 -9.85 -10.80 -10.65
CA VAL A 120 -8.62 -10.97 -9.85
C VAL A 120 -7.93 -9.62 -9.71
N LEU A 121 -7.91 -9.11 -8.50
CA LEU A 121 -7.22 -7.87 -8.14
C LEU A 121 -5.94 -8.19 -7.40
N ILE A 122 -4.78 -7.86 -7.98
CA ILE A 122 -3.45 -8.00 -7.36
C ILE A 122 -2.98 -6.62 -6.92
N GLU A 123 -2.95 -6.37 -5.61
CA GLU A 123 -2.74 -5.03 -5.06
C GLU A 123 -1.29 -4.53 -5.13
N ASP A 124 -0.31 -5.42 -5.07
CA ASP A 124 1.12 -5.11 -5.17
C ASP A 124 1.75 -6.03 -6.24
N ALA A 125 1.46 -5.76 -7.51
CA ALA A 125 1.98 -6.56 -8.63
C ALA A 125 3.50 -6.39 -8.83
N ASP A 126 4.10 -5.33 -8.32
CA ASP A 126 5.54 -5.12 -8.20
C ASP A 126 6.23 -6.16 -7.32
N ARG A 127 5.49 -6.84 -6.45
CA ARG A 127 6.01 -7.92 -5.59
C ARG A 127 5.93 -9.31 -6.23
N LEU A 128 5.53 -9.41 -7.49
CA LEU A 128 5.58 -10.67 -8.23
C LEU A 128 7.04 -11.11 -8.45
N THR A 129 7.37 -12.33 -8.04
CA THR A 129 8.63 -12.92 -8.51
C THR A 129 8.58 -13.10 -10.03
N GLU A 130 9.73 -13.08 -10.72
CA GLU A 130 9.79 -13.28 -12.16
C GLU A 130 9.05 -14.56 -12.59
N ALA A 131 9.26 -15.66 -11.87
CA ALA A 131 8.57 -16.92 -12.12
C ALA A 131 7.05 -16.86 -11.92
N ALA A 132 6.57 -16.05 -10.95
CA ALA A 132 5.13 -15.80 -10.74
C ALA A 132 4.54 -14.94 -11.87
N GLY A 133 5.27 -13.90 -12.30
CA GLY A 133 4.92 -13.07 -13.45
C GLY A 133 4.76 -13.91 -14.73
N ASN A 134 5.66 -14.86 -14.97
CA ASN A 134 5.58 -15.77 -16.12
C ASN A 134 4.36 -16.73 -16.05
N VAL A 135 3.90 -17.10 -14.88
CA VAL A 135 2.63 -17.85 -14.72
C VAL A 135 1.42 -16.97 -15.05
N LEU A 136 1.44 -15.71 -14.61
CA LEU A 136 0.37 -14.75 -14.87
C LEU A 136 0.29 -14.40 -16.38
N LEU A 137 1.42 -14.24 -17.06
CA LEU A 137 1.49 -13.90 -18.47
C LEU A 137 0.64 -14.82 -19.34
N LYS A 138 0.68 -16.13 -19.12
CA LYS A 138 -0.07 -17.12 -19.91
C LYS A 138 -1.58 -16.89 -19.87
N VAL A 139 -2.09 -16.47 -18.71
CA VAL A 139 -3.53 -16.25 -18.49
C VAL A 139 -3.95 -14.85 -18.94
N VAL A 140 -3.02 -13.89 -18.92
CA VAL A 140 -3.25 -12.54 -19.45
C VAL A 140 -3.26 -12.56 -20.98
N GLU A 141 -2.48 -13.46 -21.63
CA GLU A 141 -2.49 -13.64 -23.08
C GLU A 141 -3.76 -14.34 -23.58
N GLU A 142 -4.19 -15.39 -22.88
CA GLU A 142 -5.36 -16.20 -23.21
C GLU A 142 -6.31 -16.26 -22.01
N PRO A 143 -7.02 -15.15 -21.71
CA PRO A 143 -7.85 -15.07 -20.53
C PRO A 143 -9.09 -15.98 -20.66
N PRO A 144 -9.50 -16.63 -19.56
CA PRO A 144 -10.79 -17.33 -19.52
C PRO A 144 -11.95 -16.37 -19.80
N GLU A 145 -13.04 -16.89 -20.36
CA GLU A 145 -14.23 -16.10 -20.62
C GLU A 145 -14.72 -15.37 -19.35
N ARG A 146 -15.04 -14.09 -19.49
CA ARG A 146 -15.54 -13.24 -18.40
C ARG A 146 -14.59 -13.13 -17.19
N THR A 147 -13.28 -13.24 -17.44
CA THR A 147 -12.27 -13.02 -16.41
C THR A 147 -11.54 -11.70 -16.65
N VAL A 148 -11.34 -10.93 -15.59
CA VAL A 148 -10.64 -9.64 -15.62
C VAL A 148 -9.53 -9.62 -14.56
N PHE A 149 -8.34 -9.22 -14.99
CA PHE A 149 -7.18 -9.01 -14.12
C PHE A 149 -6.95 -7.52 -13.89
N LEU A 150 -6.88 -7.12 -12.62
CA LEU A 150 -6.61 -5.76 -12.17
C LEU A 150 -5.28 -5.77 -11.41
N LEU A 151 -4.23 -5.21 -12.00
CA LEU A 151 -2.89 -5.17 -11.43
C LEU A 151 -2.59 -3.78 -10.91
N CYS A 152 -2.05 -3.66 -9.70
CA CYS A 152 -1.60 -2.39 -9.14
C CYS A 152 -0.08 -2.42 -8.95
N ALA A 153 0.64 -1.43 -9.48
CA ALA A 153 2.07 -1.27 -9.33
C ALA A 153 2.43 0.21 -9.08
N PRO A 154 3.58 0.52 -8.46
CA PRO A 154 4.00 1.90 -8.20
C PRO A 154 4.18 2.69 -9.48
N SER A 155 4.80 2.10 -10.49
CA SER A 155 5.07 2.73 -11.78
C SER A 155 4.99 1.72 -12.94
N VAL A 156 5.38 2.17 -14.13
CA VAL A 156 5.53 1.33 -15.33
C VAL A 156 6.98 0.91 -15.56
N ASP A 157 7.86 1.18 -14.63
CA ASP A 157 9.27 0.79 -14.71
C ASP A 157 9.42 -0.74 -14.78
N PRO A 158 10.38 -1.26 -15.53
CA PRO A 158 10.64 -2.69 -15.61
C PRO A 158 10.96 -3.35 -14.24
N GLU A 159 11.44 -2.58 -13.27
CA GLU A 159 11.69 -3.03 -11.90
C GLU A 159 10.39 -3.28 -11.12
N ASP A 160 9.35 -2.48 -11.39
CA ASP A 160 8.04 -2.60 -10.74
C ASP A 160 7.12 -3.58 -11.47
N ILE A 161 7.15 -3.59 -12.80
CA ILE A 161 6.31 -4.48 -13.61
C ILE A 161 7.00 -4.84 -14.92
N SER A 162 7.07 -6.14 -15.25
CA SER A 162 7.73 -6.57 -16.47
C SER A 162 7.10 -5.93 -17.72
N VAL A 163 7.95 -5.56 -18.68
CA VAL A 163 7.53 -4.96 -19.97
C VAL A 163 6.51 -5.87 -20.68
N THR A 164 6.67 -7.18 -20.54
CA THR A 164 5.79 -8.19 -21.15
C THR A 164 4.37 -8.17 -20.57
N LEU A 165 4.23 -8.04 -19.25
CA LEU A 165 2.92 -7.87 -18.61
C LEU A 165 2.30 -6.51 -18.95
N ARG A 166 3.10 -5.44 -18.84
CA ARG A 166 2.67 -4.08 -19.16
C ARG A 166 2.08 -3.96 -20.56
N SER A 167 2.74 -4.56 -21.57
CA SER A 167 2.30 -4.46 -22.97
C SER A 167 0.95 -5.12 -23.26
N ARG A 168 0.45 -5.96 -22.34
CA ARG A 168 -0.82 -6.69 -22.46
C ARG A 168 -1.92 -6.10 -21.57
N CYS A 169 -1.60 -5.07 -20.79
CA CYS A 169 -2.54 -4.42 -19.89
C CYS A 169 -2.92 -3.02 -20.41
N ARG A 170 -4.17 -2.66 -20.27
CA ARG A 170 -4.60 -1.28 -20.40
C ARG A 170 -4.09 -0.49 -19.20
N HIS A 171 -3.33 0.56 -19.45
CA HIS A 171 -2.68 1.34 -18.41
C HIS A 171 -3.58 2.47 -17.92
N ILE A 172 -3.77 2.56 -16.61
CA ILE A 172 -4.49 3.60 -15.89
C ILE A 172 -3.53 4.31 -14.95
N PRO A 173 -2.98 5.46 -15.32
CA PRO A 173 -2.13 6.25 -14.44
C PRO A 173 -2.96 7.05 -13.44
N LEU A 174 -2.65 6.91 -12.15
CA LEU A 174 -3.23 7.73 -11.08
C LEU A 174 -2.23 8.80 -10.64
N VAL A 175 -2.76 9.98 -10.34
CA VAL A 175 -1.98 11.10 -9.84
C VAL A 175 -2.03 11.17 -8.31
N THR A 176 -1.05 11.86 -7.70
CA THR A 176 -1.10 12.18 -6.27
C THR A 176 -2.26 13.16 -6.02
N PRO A 177 -3.21 12.85 -5.12
CA PRO A 177 -4.27 13.78 -4.75
C PRO A 177 -3.71 15.07 -4.14
N SER A 178 -4.36 16.20 -4.41
CA SER A 178 -3.98 17.47 -3.79
C SER A 178 -4.34 17.50 -2.30
N VAL A 179 -3.65 18.34 -1.54
CA VAL A 179 -3.91 18.55 -0.11
C VAL A 179 -5.37 18.96 0.10
N GLU A 180 -5.90 19.86 -0.74
CA GLU A 180 -7.28 20.34 -0.67
C GLU A 180 -8.29 19.23 -0.94
N ALA A 181 -8.00 18.34 -1.91
CA ALA A 181 -8.86 17.21 -2.23
C ALA A 181 -8.91 16.20 -1.05
N ILE A 182 -7.77 15.92 -0.44
CA ILE A 182 -7.69 15.05 0.74
C ILE A 182 -8.42 15.69 1.92
N ALA A 183 -8.16 16.96 2.24
CA ALA A 183 -8.79 17.68 3.34
C ALA A 183 -10.31 17.71 3.19
N ARG A 184 -10.81 17.90 1.95
CA ARG A 184 -12.24 17.85 1.63
C ARG A 184 -12.84 16.50 1.98
N VAL A 185 -12.22 15.40 1.57
CA VAL A 185 -12.73 14.05 1.88
C VAL A 185 -12.73 13.79 3.38
N LEU A 186 -11.70 14.19 4.11
CA LEU A 186 -11.65 14.04 5.58
C LEU A 186 -12.78 14.83 6.27
N ARG A 187 -13.11 16.03 5.76
CA ARG A 187 -14.23 16.83 6.33
C ARG A 187 -15.59 16.26 5.95
N GLU A 188 -15.82 16.03 4.65
CA GLU A 188 -17.17 15.73 4.13
C GLU A 188 -17.56 14.26 4.31
N SER A 189 -16.62 13.34 4.15
CA SER A 189 -16.90 11.91 4.22
C SER A 189 -16.62 11.32 5.61
N ASP A 190 -15.55 11.80 6.26
CA ASP A 190 -15.10 11.25 7.55
C ASP A 190 -15.53 12.13 8.75
N GLY A 191 -16.15 13.30 8.51
CA GLY A 191 -16.68 14.20 9.54
C GLY A 191 -15.62 14.88 10.43
N MET A 192 -14.39 15.01 9.93
CA MET A 192 -13.27 15.57 10.70
C MET A 192 -13.37 17.10 10.83
N PRO A 193 -12.91 17.69 11.97
CA PRO A 193 -12.74 19.13 12.10
C PRO A 193 -11.79 19.69 11.03
N SER A 194 -12.08 20.90 10.48
CA SER A 194 -11.31 21.52 9.39
C SER A 194 -9.81 21.59 9.66
N GLU A 195 -9.44 22.10 10.82
CA GLU A 195 -8.02 22.25 11.21
C GLU A 195 -7.28 20.90 11.21
N GLN A 196 -7.90 19.87 11.78
CA GLN A 196 -7.34 18.53 11.84
C GLN A 196 -7.26 17.88 10.46
N ALA A 197 -8.27 18.07 9.61
CA ALA A 197 -8.31 17.58 8.25
C ALA A 197 -7.23 18.23 7.38
N GLU A 198 -7.07 19.54 7.46
CA GLU A 198 -6.08 20.31 6.72
C GLU A 198 -4.66 19.95 7.15
N TRP A 199 -4.39 19.88 8.47
CA TRP A 199 -3.10 19.43 8.97
C TRP A 199 -2.78 18.02 8.50
N ALA A 200 -3.69 17.05 8.70
CA ALA A 200 -3.44 15.66 8.33
C ALA A 200 -3.23 15.50 6.81
N ALA A 201 -3.97 16.24 6.00
CA ALA A 201 -3.79 16.25 4.55
C ALA A 201 -2.42 16.81 4.15
N SER A 202 -2.00 17.93 4.74
CA SER A 202 -0.74 18.60 4.41
C SER A 202 0.50 17.76 4.71
N VAL A 203 0.46 16.94 5.79
CA VAL A 203 1.60 16.11 6.22
C VAL A 203 1.52 14.65 5.74
N SER A 204 0.49 14.31 4.95
CA SER A 204 0.27 12.94 4.47
C SER A 204 1.11 12.55 3.26
N GLY A 205 1.73 13.51 2.58
CA GLY A 205 2.42 13.28 1.31
C GLY A 205 1.50 12.85 0.17
N GLY A 206 0.23 13.28 0.19
CA GLY A 206 -0.75 12.91 -0.83
C GLY A 206 -1.43 11.55 -0.61
N HIS A 207 -1.21 10.90 0.54
CA HIS A 207 -1.73 9.58 0.83
C HIS A 207 -3.00 9.67 1.70
N VAL A 208 -4.19 9.49 1.09
CA VAL A 208 -5.50 9.60 1.77
C VAL A 208 -5.59 8.70 3.02
N GLY A 209 -5.20 7.43 2.92
CA GLY A 209 -5.24 6.51 4.06
C GLY A 209 -4.31 6.91 5.20
N ARG A 210 -3.14 7.49 4.87
CA ARG A 210 -2.23 8.05 5.86
C ARG A 210 -2.81 9.30 6.52
N ALA A 211 -3.43 10.18 5.74
CA ALA A 211 -4.10 11.37 6.27
C ALA A 211 -5.20 10.98 7.28
N ARG A 212 -6.05 10.01 6.94
CA ARG A 212 -7.05 9.46 7.86
C ARG A 212 -6.42 8.96 9.16
N ARG A 213 -5.35 8.18 9.04
CA ARG A 213 -4.68 7.60 10.21
C ARG A 213 -4.05 8.68 11.08
N LEU A 214 -3.38 9.68 10.50
CA LEU A 214 -2.82 10.80 11.25
C LEU A 214 -3.90 11.65 11.91
N ALA A 215 -5.06 11.81 11.28
CA ALA A 215 -6.18 12.52 11.87
C ALA A 215 -6.78 11.77 13.09
N THR A 216 -6.90 10.44 13.03
CA THR A 216 -7.66 9.67 14.04
C THR A 216 -6.80 8.98 15.09
N ASP A 217 -5.54 8.66 14.79
CA ASP A 217 -4.67 7.83 15.65
C ASP A 217 -3.52 8.66 16.25
N GLU A 218 -3.56 8.86 17.56
CA GLU A 218 -2.52 9.55 18.31
C GLU A 218 -1.17 8.81 18.28
N GLN A 219 -1.21 7.48 18.25
CA GLN A 219 0.01 6.68 18.14
C GLN A 219 0.69 6.88 16.77
N ALA A 220 -0.09 7.04 15.69
CA ALA A 220 0.46 7.36 14.39
C ALA A 220 1.18 8.72 14.39
N ARG A 221 0.59 9.73 15.05
CA ARG A 221 1.24 11.05 15.25
C ARG A 221 2.53 10.93 16.05
N THR A 222 2.49 10.20 17.16
CA THR A 222 3.66 9.96 18.02
C THR A 222 4.79 9.26 17.26
N ARG A 223 4.47 8.23 16.44
CA ARG A 223 5.46 7.54 15.61
C ARG A 223 6.09 8.47 14.57
N ARG A 224 5.28 9.32 13.92
CA ARG A 224 5.80 10.35 12.98
C ARG A 224 6.76 11.31 13.69
N THR A 225 6.38 11.84 14.85
CA THR A 225 7.25 12.75 15.63
C THR A 225 8.56 12.08 16.02
N ARG A 226 8.53 10.81 16.45
CA ARG A 226 9.74 10.03 16.74
C ARG A 226 10.62 9.83 15.52
N ALA A 227 10.05 9.53 14.37
CA ALA A 227 10.82 9.39 13.14
C ALA A 227 11.54 10.70 12.77
N LEU A 228 10.83 11.80 12.80
CA LEU A 228 11.38 13.12 12.47
C LEU A 228 12.41 13.63 13.50
N SER A 229 12.30 13.24 14.77
CA SER A 229 13.29 13.57 15.79
C SER A 229 14.69 12.97 15.55
N LEU A 230 14.80 11.93 14.71
CA LEU A 230 16.09 11.41 14.26
C LEU A 230 16.95 12.50 13.61
N VAL A 231 16.35 13.39 12.82
CA VAL A 231 17.08 14.45 12.09
C VAL A 231 17.81 15.39 13.06
N SER A 232 17.16 15.79 14.12
CA SER A 232 17.80 16.60 15.16
C SER A 232 18.79 15.78 16.01
N ALA A 233 18.55 14.49 16.21
CA ALA A 233 19.44 13.60 16.96
C ALA A 233 20.78 13.38 16.25
N VAL A 234 20.87 13.52 14.92
CA VAL A 234 22.09 13.35 14.11
C VAL A 234 23.23 14.28 14.55
N ALA A 235 22.92 15.41 15.17
CA ALA A 235 23.94 16.32 15.74
C ALA A 235 24.84 15.64 16.80
N ARG A 236 24.39 14.54 17.40
CA ARG A 236 25.12 13.80 18.44
C ARG A 236 25.09 12.30 18.11
N PRO A 237 26.25 11.69 17.77
CA PRO A 237 26.31 10.29 17.28
C PRO A 237 25.62 9.27 18.18
N ALA A 238 25.82 9.31 19.49
CA ALA A 238 25.18 8.38 20.42
C ALA A 238 23.64 8.52 20.41
N SER A 239 23.12 9.75 20.34
CA SER A 239 21.68 10.04 20.25
C SER A 239 21.11 9.58 18.90
N ALA A 240 21.85 9.74 17.81
CA ALA A 240 21.44 9.31 16.47
C ALA A 240 21.27 7.79 16.37
N TYR A 241 22.23 7.01 16.90
CA TYR A 241 22.10 5.54 16.91
C TYR A 241 20.97 5.08 17.84
N ALA A 242 20.77 5.72 18.99
CA ALA A 242 19.65 5.43 19.88
C ALA A 242 18.30 5.71 19.20
N ALA A 243 18.17 6.83 18.48
CA ALA A 243 16.97 7.15 17.71
C ALA A 243 16.74 6.17 16.55
N GLY A 244 17.80 5.72 15.88
CA GLY A 244 17.73 4.68 14.85
C GLY A 244 17.22 3.34 15.40
N ASP A 245 17.75 2.89 16.54
CA ASP A 245 17.26 1.67 17.21
C ASP A 245 15.80 1.80 17.64
N GLU A 246 15.37 2.97 18.07
CA GLU A 246 13.98 3.25 18.45
C GLU A 246 13.02 3.20 17.25
N LEU A 247 13.45 3.63 16.05
CA LEU A 247 12.68 3.48 14.82
C LEU A 247 12.40 2.00 14.52
N VAL A 248 13.40 1.14 14.65
CA VAL A 248 13.24 -0.30 14.40
C VAL A 248 12.27 -0.90 15.42
N LYS A 249 12.42 -0.59 16.70
CA LYS A 249 11.51 -1.08 17.76
C LYS A 249 10.07 -0.62 17.55
N SER A 250 9.89 0.66 17.25
CA SER A 250 8.56 1.24 16.99
C SER A 250 7.86 0.56 15.80
N ALA A 251 8.59 0.22 14.76
CA ALA A 251 8.04 -0.51 13.61
C ALA A 251 7.67 -1.97 13.94
N GLU A 252 8.47 -2.65 14.77
CA GLU A 252 8.17 -3.99 15.25
C GLU A 252 6.96 -4.01 16.19
N GLU A 253 6.83 -3.01 17.05
CA GLU A 253 5.66 -2.83 17.94
C GLU A 253 4.39 -2.56 17.14
N GLU A 254 4.46 -1.69 16.11
CA GLU A 254 3.34 -1.45 15.20
C GLU A 254 2.90 -2.75 14.50
N ALA A 255 3.85 -3.53 14.00
CA ALA A 255 3.55 -4.79 13.34
C ALA A 255 2.84 -5.79 14.27
N LYS A 256 3.30 -5.89 15.52
CA LYS A 256 2.65 -6.73 16.54
C LYS A 256 1.22 -6.24 16.83
N GLN A 257 1.04 -4.94 17.02
CA GLN A 257 -0.24 -4.36 17.38
C GLN A 257 -1.29 -4.52 16.27
N VAL A 258 -0.88 -4.33 15.00
CA VAL A 258 -1.77 -4.46 13.83
C VAL A 258 -2.17 -5.93 13.59
N SER A 259 -1.29 -6.89 13.89
CA SER A 259 -1.55 -8.31 13.57
C SER A 259 -2.13 -9.11 14.72
N SER A 260 -2.01 -8.66 16.00
CA SER A 260 -2.31 -9.48 17.18
C SER A 260 -3.72 -10.09 17.16
N GLU A 261 -4.76 -9.27 16.97
CA GLU A 261 -6.16 -9.74 16.98
C GLU A 261 -6.47 -10.70 15.83
N ARG A 262 -5.87 -10.48 14.67
CA ARG A 262 -6.03 -11.36 13.52
C ARG A 262 -5.29 -12.68 13.73
N ASP A 263 -4.08 -12.61 14.24
CA ASP A 263 -3.23 -13.77 14.49
C ASP A 263 -3.84 -14.67 15.58
N GLU A 264 -4.48 -14.10 16.61
CA GLU A 264 -5.21 -14.83 17.63
C GLU A 264 -6.44 -15.52 17.03
N ARG A 265 -7.27 -14.81 16.28
CA ARG A 265 -8.44 -15.40 15.61
C ARG A 265 -8.06 -16.56 14.69
N GLU A 266 -7.04 -16.37 13.85
CA GLU A 266 -6.56 -17.42 12.94
C GLU A 266 -6.07 -18.67 13.71
N ARG A 267 -5.44 -18.49 14.87
CA ARG A 267 -5.03 -19.61 15.74
C ARG A 267 -6.23 -20.33 16.36
N ASP A 268 -7.21 -19.58 16.86
CA ASP A 268 -8.42 -20.14 17.48
C ASP A 268 -9.28 -20.89 16.46
N GLU A 269 -9.47 -20.31 15.27
CA GLU A 269 -10.16 -20.96 14.15
C GLU A 269 -9.47 -22.26 13.75
N LEU A 270 -8.14 -22.24 13.62
CA LEU A 270 -7.36 -23.41 13.30
C LEU A 270 -7.41 -24.46 14.43
N ALA A 271 -7.29 -24.05 15.69
CA ALA A 271 -7.42 -24.93 16.83
C ALA A 271 -8.79 -25.63 16.87
N THR A 272 -9.86 -24.86 16.59
CA THR A 272 -11.23 -25.38 16.51
C THR A 272 -11.36 -26.38 15.34
N ALA A 273 -10.85 -26.02 14.16
CA ALA A 273 -10.89 -26.90 12.97
C ALA A 273 -10.08 -28.20 13.16
N LEU A 274 -9.03 -28.17 13.98
CA LEU A 274 -8.21 -29.34 14.34
C LEU A 274 -8.79 -30.15 15.53
N GLY A 275 -9.97 -29.75 16.07
CA GLY A 275 -10.65 -30.47 17.14
C GLY A 275 -10.06 -30.24 18.54
N ALA A 276 -9.40 -29.11 18.77
CA ALA A 276 -9.00 -28.69 20.10
C ALA A 276 -10.24 -28.48 20.97
N GLY A 277 -10.47 -29.39 21.93
CA GLY A 277 -11.65 -29.42 22.81
C GLY A 277 -12.43 -30.74 22.76
N GLY A 278 -12.10 -31.64 21.84
CA GLY A 278 -12.70 -32.97 21.77
C GLY A 278 -12.03 -33.99 22.74
N THR A 279 -12.83 -34.66 23.59
CA THR A 279 -12.36 -35.63 24.58
C THR A 279 -12.32 -37.08 24.06
N GLY A 280 -12.14 -37.33 22.75
CA GLY A 280 -12.22 -38.66 22.15
C GLY A 280 -10.85 -39.23 21.72
N LYS A 281 -10.75 -40.55 21.57
CA LYS A 281 -9.55 -41.30 21.10
C LYS A 281 -9.03 -40.85 19.70
N GLY A 282 -9.78 -40.04 18.95
CA GLY A 282 -9.37 -39.41 17.69
C GLY A 282 -8.46 -38.17 17.86
N ALA A 283 -8.48 -37.51 19.02
CA ALA A 283 -7.72 -36.28 19.27
C ALA A 283 -6.20 -36.47 19.15
N ALA A 284 -5.68 -37.61 19.58
CA ALA A 284 -4.24 -37.93 19.51
C ALA A 284 -3.74 -38.20 18.06
N SER A 285 -4.60 -38.62 17.14
CA SER A 285 -4.26 -38.79 15.71
C SER A 285 -4.31 -37.50 14.94
N ALA A 286 -5.26 -36.65 15.30
CA ALA A 286 -5.40 -35.28 14.72
C ALA A 286 -4.17 -34.41 15.03
N THR A 287 -3.56 -34.56 16.22
CA THR A 287 -2.40 -33.79 16.66
C THR A 287 -1.15 -34.04 15.81
N ARG A 288 -0.97 -35.21 15.21
CA ARG A 288 0.21 -35.53 14.36
C ARG A 288 0.16 -34.88 12.96
N GLY A 289 -1.04 -34.67 12.39
CA GLY A 289 -1.22 -33.95 11.13
C GLY A 289 -1.26 -32.43 11.31
N SER A 290 -1.59 -31.96 12.51
CA SER A 290 -1.79 -30.53 12.81
C SER A 290 -0.49 -29.74 12.95
N ALA A 291 0.63 -30.36 13.34
CA ALA A 291 1.90 -29.67 13.53
C ALA A 291 2.41 -28.96 12.24
N GLY A 292 2.19 -29.55 11.08
CA GLY A 292 2.54 -28.95 9.78
C GLY A 292 1.70 -27.72 9.47
N VAL A 293 0.39 -27.81 9.71
CA VAL A 293 -0.56 -26.69 9.42
C VAL A 293 -0.33 -25.54 10.38
N LEU A 294 -0.07 -25.82 11.67
CA LEU A 294 0.29 -24.79 12.65
C LEU A 294 1.59 -24.07 12.27
N LYS A 295 2.63 -24.83 11.88
CA LYS A 295 3.90 -24.26 11.43
C LYS A 295 3.74 -23.39 10.16
N ASP A 296 2.85 -23.77 9.25
CA ASP A 296 2.54 -22.98 8.06
C ASP A 296 1.77 -21.71 8.41
N LEU A 297 0.88 -21.75 9.39
CA LEU A 297 0.19 -20.56 9.92
C LEU A 297 1.20 -19.61 10.58
N GLU A 298 2.05 -20.11 11.48
CA GLU A 298 3.09 -19.31 12.14
C GLU A 298 4.03 -18.65 11.12
N ARG A 299 4.42 -19.38 10.08
CA ARG A 299 5.26 -18.84 9.01
C ARG A 299 4.56 -17.70 8.26
N ARG A 300 3.26 -17.81 7.95
CA ARG A 300 2.46 -16.76 7.32
C ARG A 300 2.31 -15.55 8.23
N GLN A 301 2.01 -15.75 9.51
CA GLN A 301 1.92 -14.70 10.51
C GLN A 301 3.25 -13.94 10.66
N LYS A 302 4.38 -14.66 10.73
CA LYS A 302 5.72 -14.05 10.77
C LYS A 302 6.04 -13.27 9.49
N SER A 303 5.67 -13.79 8.32
CA SER A 303 5.89 -13.11 7.04
C SER A 303 5.09 -11.80 6.98
N ARG A 304 3.83 -11.82 7.42
CA ARG A 304 2.95 -10.64 7.53
C ARG A 304 3.51 -9.60 8.51
N ALA A 305 3.96 -10.02 9.69
CA ALA A 305 4.58 -9.11 10.66
C ALA A 305 5.86 -8.46 10.10
N THR A 306 6.69 -9.23 9.38
CA THR A 306 7.89 -8.70 8.72
C THR A 306 7.53 -7.64 7.68
N ARG A 307 6.50 -7.89 6.86
CA ARG A 307 6.01 -6.92 5.89
C ARG A 307 5.51 -5.65 6.58
N THR A 308 4.60 -5.78 7.55
CA THR A 308 4.04 -4.63 8.27
C THR A 308 5.12 -3.77 8.95
N SER A 309 6.13 -4.40 9.53
CA SER A 309 7.27 -3.69 10.13
C SER A 309 8.08 -2.93 9.07
N ARG A 310 8.31 -3.52 7.88
CA ARG A 310 9.01 -2.84 6.78
C ARG A 310 8.20 -1.68 6.22
N ASP A 311 6.90 -1.86 6.01
CA ASP A 311 6.01 -0.80 5.55
C ASP A 311 5.97 0.37 6.57
N ALA A 312 6.09 0.08 7.88
CA ALA A 312 6.20 1.09 8.92
C ALA A 312 7.53 1.85 8.86
N LEU A 313 8.65 1.13 8.67
CA LEU A 313 9.96 1.74 8.48
C LEU A 313 10.04 2.58 7.21
N ASP A 314 9.50 2.08 6.10
CA ASP A 314 9.49 2.82 4.84
C ASP A 314 8.76 4.16 4.98
N ARG A 315 7.60 4.18 5.64
CA ARG A 315 6.89 5.43 5.95
C ARG A 315 7.72 6.40 6.79
N ALA A 316 8.43 5.90 7.80
CA ALA A 316 9.31 6.72 8.63
C ALA A 316 10.50 7.29 7.84
N LEU A 317 11.09 6.48 6.96
CA LEU A 317 12.19 6.90 6.09
C LEU A 317 11.74 7.95 5.05
N ILE A 318 10.53 7.81 4.50
CA ILE A 318 9.94 8.83 3.62
C ILE A 318 9.77 10.17 4.37
N ASP A 319 9.34 10.14 5.64
CA ASP A 319 9.26 11.36 6.44
C ASP A 319 10.62 12.01 6.68
N VAL A 320 11.62 11.23 7.04
CA VAL A 320 12.99 11.72 7.24
C VAL A 320 13.56 12.29 5.95
N ALA A 321 13.41 11.60 4.81
CA ALA A 321 13.85 12.11 3.50
C ALA A 321 13.11 13.39 3.13
N GLY A 322 11.79 13.46 3.41
CA GLY A 322 10.95 14.63 3.17
C GLY A 322 11.44 15.86 3.92
N LEU A 323 11.88 15.72 5.17
CA LEU A 323 12.40 16.83 5.97
C LEU A 323 13.73 17.38 5.39
N TYR A 324 14.66 16.51 5.00
CA TYR A 324 15.89 16.91 4.31
C TYR A 324 15.61 17.56 2.95
N ARG A 325 14.63 17.02 2.18
CA ARG A 325 14.19 17.61 0.92
C ARG A 325 13.62 19.02 1.11
N ASP A 326 12.81 19.22 2.14
CA ASP A 326 12.19 20.51 2.43
C ASP A 326 13.27 21.56 2.81
N ALA A 327 14.29 21.17 3.60
CA ALA A 327 15.44 22.01 3.92
C ALA A 327 16.28 22.34 2.66
N LEU A 328 16.53 21.35 1.81
CA LEU A 328 17.24 21.55 0.54
C LEU A 328 16.45 22.49 -0.40
N ALA A 329 15.13 22.31 -0.52
CA ALA A 329 14.27 23.16 -1.32
C ALA A 329 14.26 24.62 -0.82
N LEU A 330 14.32 24.83 0.49
CA LEU A 330 14.45 26.15 1.10
C LEU A 330 15.76 26.83 0.71
N ARG A 331 16.87 26.10 0.73
CA ARG A 331 18.21 26.62 0.35
C ARG A 331 18.29 27.04 -1.12
N PHE A 332 17.67 26.27 -2.00
CA PHE A 332 17.61 26.57 -3.43
C PHE A 332 16.38 27.38 -3.83
N GLY A 333 15.60 27.86 -2.84
CA GLY A 333 14.33 28.56 -3.06
C GLY A 333 14.41 29.57 -4.17
N THR A 334 13.73 29.29 -5.27
CA THR A 334 13.71 30.13 -6.47
C THR A 334 12.96 31.40 -6.17
N THR A 335 13.58 32.53 -6.37
CA THR A 335 12.98 33.88 -6.34
C THR A 335 11.65 33.85 -7.13
N GLY A 336 10.52 34.01 -6.43
CA GLY A 336 9.19 34.12 -7.03
C GLY A 336 8.32 32.83 -7.07
N ARG A 337 8.80 31.70 -6.56
CA ARG A 337 7.96 30.48 -6.39
C ARG A 337 7.84 30.14 -4.90
N THR A 338 6.61 29.94 -4.44
CA THR A 338 6.36 29.45 -3.07
C THR A 338 6.84 28.00 -2.96
N VAL A 339 7.78 27.75 -2.05
CA VAL A 339 8.22 26.38 -1.73
C VAL A 339 7.10 25.68 -0.96
N THR A 340 6.58 24.58 -1.52
CA THR A 340 5.61 23.74 -0.81
C THR A 340 6.34 22.68 -0.01
N PHE A 341 6.28 22.77 1.31
CA PHE A 341 6.87 21.79 2.22
C PHE A 341 6.00 20.54 2.33
N THR A 342 6.64 19.38 2.50
CA THR A 342 5.99 18.12 2.88
C THR A 342 5.65 18.12 4.37
N HIS A 343 6.40 18.89 5.17
CA HIS A 343 6.25 19.03 6.61
C HIS A 343 6.04 20.50 7.00
N PRO A 344 4.92 21.13 6.62
CA PRO A 344 4.68 22.55 6.90
C PRO A 344 4.58 22.86 8.41
N ASP A 345 4.23 21.84 9.21
CA ASP A 345 4.18 21.89 10.67
C ASP A 345 5.56 21.95 11.35
N LEU A 346 6.65 21.73 10.62
CA LEU A 346 8.04 21.76 11.09
C LEU A 346 8.86 22.87 10.39
N SER A 347 8.21 23.97 10.06
CA SER A 347 8.86 25.06 9.30
C SER A 347 10.03 25.73 10.03
N ALA A 348 10.07 25.70 11.36
CA ALA A 348 11.20 26.20 12.14
C ALA A 348 12.39 25.24 12.03
N GLU A 349 12.17 23.96 12.28
CA GLU A 349 13.17 22.90 12.18
C GLU A 349 13.76 22.78 10.78
N ILE A 350 12.94 22.99 9.73
CA ILE A 350 13.39 23.03 8.33
C ILE A 350 14.37 24.19 8.10
N ARG A 351 14.09 25.39 8.67
CA ARG A 351 15.01 26.55 8.55
C ARG A 351 16.31 26.29 9.29
N ASP A 352 16.24 25.82 10.55
CA ASP A 352 17.41 25.52 11.35
C ASP A 352 18.29 24.47 10.61
N LEU A 353 17.70 23.42 10.08
CA LEU A 353 18.39 22.40 9.31
C LEU A 353 19.02 22.95 8.02
N ALA A 354 18.31 23.83 7.31
CA ALA A 354 18.82 24.47 6.11
C ALA A 354 19.99 25.43 6.41
N ASP A 355 19.99 26.08 7.57
CA ASP A 355 21.07 26.97 7.98
C ASP A 355 22.32 26.23 8.49
N GLU A 356 22.12 25.10 9.19
CA GLU A 356 23.20 24.32 9.82
C GLU A 356 23.91 23.37 8.85
N VAL A 357 23.19 22.84 7.81
CA VAL A 357 23.72 21.82 6.91
C VAL A 357 23.87 22.38 5.50
N PRO A 358 25.05 22.29 4.87
CA PRO A 358 25.24 22.75 3.50
C PRO A 358 24.42 21.93 2.50
N PRO A 359 24.08 22.46 1.30
CA PRO A 359 23.26 21.77 0.31
C PRO A 359 23.76 20.38 -0.05
N GLU A 360 25.08 20.20 -0.17
CA GLU A 360 25.72 18.92 -0.45
C GLU A 360 25.50 17.91 0.69
N GLY A 361 25.53 18.37 1.94
CA GLY A 361 25.22 17.57 3.12
C GLY A 361 23.75 17.15 3.16
N LEU A 362 22.82 18.05 2.82
CA LEU A 362 21.40 17.75 2.72
C LEU A 362 21.14 16.70 1.62
N LEU A 363 21.78 16.84 0.46
CA LEU A 363 21.66 15.88 -0.63
C LEU A 363 22.19 14.51 -0.23
N ARG A 364 23.39 14.41 0.36
CA ARG A 364 23.96 13.16 0.88
C ARG A 364 23.08 12.53 1.97
N SER A 365 22.40 13.35 2.77
CA SER A 365 21.44 12.83 3.77
C SER A 365 20.24 12.17 3.11
N ILE A 366 19.68 12.77 2.05
CA ILE A 366 18.63 12.15 1.26
C ILE A 366 19.11 10.84 0.64
N GLU A 367 20.30 10.83 0.03
CA GLU A 367 20.90 9.63 -0.56
C GLU A 367 21.09 8.51 0.46
N ALA A 368 21.55 8.83 1.68
CA ALA A 368 21.69 7.85 2.76
C ALA A 368 20.36 7.23 3.17
N VAL A 369 19.28 8.00 3.21
CA VAL A 369 17.93 7.48 3.50
C VAL A 369 17.42 6.61 2.35
N LEU A 370 17.61 7.01 1.09
CA LEU A 370 17.21 6.24 -0.08
C LEU A 370 17.96 4.91 -0.16
N ALA A 371 19.27 4.91 0.06
CA ALA A 371 20.09 3.69 0.12
C ALA A 371 19.62 2.74 1.25
N CYS A 372 19.15 3.27 2.37
CA CYS A 372 18.57 2.45 3.44
C CYS A 372 17.25 1.78 2.98
N ARG A 373 16.39 2.49 2.26
CA ARG A 373 15.15 1.93 1.71
C ARG A 373 15.46 0.80 0.72
N GLU A 374 16.38 1.04 -0.21
CA GLU A 374 16.85 0.02 -1.16
C GLU A 374 17.41 -1.22 -0.44
N ALA A 375 18.25 -1.03 0.59
CA ALA A 375 18.77 -2.13 1.39
C ALA A 375 17.66 -2.96 2.07
N LEU A 376 16.59 -2.30 2.53
CA LEU A 376 15.42 -3.00 3.08
C LEU A 376 14.69 -3.83 2.01
N ASP A 377 14.55 -3.33 0.78
CA ASP A 377 13.95 -4.06 -0.34
C ASP A 377 14.80 -5.27 -0.74
N LEU A 378 16.12 -5.15 -0.67
CA LEU A 378 17.08 -6.24 -0.86
C LEU A 378 17.18 -7.21 0.32
N ASN A 379 16.24 -7.16 1.27
CA ASN A 379 16.18 -8.04 2.44
C ASN A 379 17.32 -7.89 3.47
N VAL A 380 18.03 -6.77 3.49
CA VAL A 380 18.94 -6.47 4.59
C VAL A 380 18.12 -6.36 5.90
N LYS A 381 18.65 -6.87 7.00
CA LYS A 381 17.98 -6.77 8.30
C LYS A 381 17.84 -5.30 8.71
N PRO A 382 16.65 -4.84 9.12
CA PRO A 382 16.37 -3.43 9.42
C PRO A 382 17.40 -2.76 10.32
N ARG A 383 17.83 -3.45 11.38
CA ARG A 383 18.84 -2.96 12.31
C ARG A 383 20.14 -2.53 11.61
N PHE A 384 20.62 -3.30 10.64
CA PHE A 384 21.87 -2.97 9.93
C PHE A 384 21.67 -1.87 8.89
N ALA A 385 20.55 -1.90 8.16
CA ALA A 385 20.23 -0.86 7.18
C ALA A 385 20.09 0.52 7.87
N ILE A 386 19.35 0.58 8.98
CA ILE A 386 19.18 1.82 9.77
C ILE A 386 20.50 2.28 10.38
N ALA A 387 21.34 1.38 10.93
CA ALA A 387 22.64 1.77 11.47
C ALA A 387 23.58 2.34 10.41
N ALA A 388 23.58 1.77 9.19
CA ALA A 388 24.36 2.30 8.06
C ALA A 388 23.84 3.68 7.62
N MET A 389 22.53 3.85 7.55
CA MET A 389 21.91 5.16 7.27
C MET A 389 22.33 6.21 8.30
N VAL A 390 22.21 5.90 9.59
CA VAL A 390 22.62 6.81 10.68
C VAL A 390 24.08 7.23 10.54
N ALA A 391 24.97 6.29 10.22
CA ALA A 391 26.39 6.61 9.95
C ALA A 391 26.53 7.57 8.76
N GLY A 392 25.79 7.34 7.68
CA GLY A 392 25.74 8.20 6.51
C GLY A 392 25.24 9.62 6.83
N LEU A 393 24.16 9.73 7.63
CA LEU A 393 23.60 11.01 8.07
C LEU A 393 24.60 11.82 8.93
N ILE A 394 25.31 11.15 9.85
CA ILE A 394 26.36 11.79 10.68
C ILE A 394 27.50 12.30 9.79
N ALA A 395 27.96 11.49 8.83
CA ALA A 395 29.02 11.89 7.90
C ALA A 395 28.59 13.05 6.98
N ALA A 396 27.35 13.04 6.51
CA ALA A 396 26.77 14.08 5.66
C ALA A 396 26.68 15.45 6.38
N ARG A 397 26.42 15.46 7.69
CA ARG A 397 26.37 16.68 8.49
C ARG A 397 27.77 17.26 8.79
N ALA A 398 28.80 16.40 8.84
CA ALA A 398 30.16 16.81 9.12
C ALA A 398 30.94 17.33 7.88
N ALA A 399 30.38 17.17 6.70
CA ALA A 399 30.98 17.53 5.40
C ALA A 399 30.53 18.90 4.91
#